data_09cc5acd6b28627dcf092eca3f72ffd0
#
_entry.id   09cc5acd6b28627dcf092eca3f72ffd0
#
_cell.length_a   1.000
_cell.length_b   1.000
_cell.length_c   1.000
_cell.angle_alpha   90.00
_cell.angle_beta   90.00
_cell.angle_gamma   90.00
#
_symmetry.space_group_name_H-M   'P 1'
#
loop_
_entity.id
_entity.type
_entity.pdbx_description
1 polymer ?
#
loop_
_entity_poly.entity_id
_entity_poly.type
_entity_poly.pdbx_seq_one_letter_code
_entity_poly.pdbx_strand_id
1 'polypeptide(L)'
;MLTIANSTQSVTSTPRQLTDVRTTLIQSLLDQNPGLKLIDAQVKRDDTRLSTYGKLALALDNFRAQAAGLTGGKLGMVAVASGTGVTAKVTASSASGAHTVDVQQLAQSQKLATRAVTDKNAAIGSDAGSVMTVVTGTGKDAISTTVRIGAGQNTLDGIARAMRDAGLDAQVGPDGKGGHRLELTGKTGAASTMRISVAGDTVLQAMFAQQPGNENGMTQTGAAQDARAVINGKTVTSADNTLESAIPGLTLSLTAIGKSEVGVRADPAAIATNVKEFVTAFNTLNSTLDGLKTGDTKSDTAALKMKSQLGSIVDGVSARQLAEMGITRNNGALVLDEAKLKATLTDKPDLVTQVFSDRGGLAERMTSQIDRQLGAGGILATEAAGVLRERDKLLAQKTRMIESAGRQASFIAQYQTGAGGSLMFGNTSVNRPMSLFDYMA
;
A
#
# COMPACT_ATOMS: atom_id res chain seq x y z
N MET A 1 -5.49 -26.57 85.88
CA MET A 1 -6.47 -25.89 85.04
C MET A 1 -5.75 -25.30 83.83
N LEU A 2 -5.79 -25.99 82.71
CA LEU A 2 -5.20 -25.51 81.43
C LEU A 2 -6.33 -24.85 80.62
N THR A 3 -6.17 -23.56 80.31
CA THR A 3 -7.09 -22.79 79.46
C THR A 3 -6.65 -22.94 78.08
N ILE A 4 -7.45 -23.59 77.20
CA ILE A 4 -7.22 -23.69 75.81
C ILE A 4 -7.81 -22.42 75.16
N ALA A 5 -6.93 -21.55 74.65
CA ALA A 5 -7.34 -20.42 73.83
C ALA A 5 -7.68 -20.89 72.39
N ASN A 6 -8.94 -20.77 72.02
CA ASN A 6 -9.45 -21.09 70.70
C ASN A 6 -9.21 -19.86 69.76
N SER A 7 -8.14 -19.85 68.98
CA SER A 7 -7.89 -18.84 68.00
C SER A 7 -8.57 -19.25 66.68
N THR A 8 -9.78 -18.80 66.47
CA THR A 8 -10.40 -18.79 65.13
C THR A 8 -9.70 -17.72 64.26
N GLN A 9 -8.71 -18.12 63.49
CA GLN A 9 -8.23 -17.31 62.42
C GLN A 9 -9.25 -17.33 61.27
N SER A 10 -9.98 -16.23 61.10
CA SER A 10 -10.74 -15.97 59.89
C SER A 10 -9.75 -15.64 58.78
N VAL A 11 -9.55 -16.60 57.89
CA VAL A 11 -8.79 -16.37 56.67
C VAL A 11 -9.63 -15.51 55.73
N THR A 12 -9.49 -14.19 55.84
CA THR A 12 -9.97 -13.27 54.81
C THR A 12 -9.06 -13.38 53.60
N SER A 13 -9.51 -14.13 52.59
CA SER A 13 -8.82 -14.19 51.30
C SER A 13 -8.78 -12.80 50.66
N THR A 14 -7.58 -12.26 50.48
CA THR A 14 -7.37 -10.98 49.86
C THR A 14 -7.83 -11.01 48.40
N PRO A 15 -8.31 -9.89 47.83
CA PRO A 15 -8.76 -9.82 46.41
C PRO A 15 -7.73 -10.33 45.40
N ARG A 16 -6.44 -10.23 45.70
CA ARG A 16 -5.33 -10.75 44.83
C ARG A 16 -5.34 -12.27 44.76
N GLN A 17 -5.53 -12.98 45.83
CA GLN A 17 -5.55 -14.46 45.88
C GLN A 17 -6.72 -15.03 45.06
N LEU A 18 -7.89 -14.37 45.11
CA LEU A 18 -9.05 -14.72 44.28
C LEU A 18 -8.83 -14.56 42.81
N THR A 19 -8.13 -13.50 42.42
CA THR A 19 -7.77 -13.24 41.01
C THR A 19 -6.80 -14.29 40.48
N ASP A 20 -5.79 -14.65 41.25
CA ASP A 20 -4.79 -15.67 40.88
C ASP A 20 -5.41 -17.07 40.75
N VAL A 21 -6.25 -17.48 41.71
CA VAL A 21 -6.98 -18.76 41.66
C VAL A 21 -7.93 -18.81 40.44
N ARG A 22 -8.67 -17.74 40.19
CA ARG A 22 -9.56 -17.64 39.02
C ARG A 22 -8.80 -17.77 37.72
N THR A 23 -7.66 -17.06 37.59
CA THR A 23 -6.83 -17.10 36.37
C THR A 23 -6.27 -18.50 36.14
N THR A 24 -5.78 -19.17 37.18
CA THR A 24 -5.29 -20.55 37.11
C THR A 24 -6.38 -21.53 36.71
N LEU A 25 -7.58 -21.38 37.26
CA LEU A 25 -8.74 -22.23 36.91
C LEU A 25 -9.16 -22.02 35.45
N ILE A 26 -9.23 -20.77 34.98
CA ILE A 26 -9.52 -20.49 33.57
C ILE A 26 -8.51 -21.18 32.68
N GLN A 27 -7.22 -21.02 32.97
CA GLN A 27 -6.15 -21.63 32.20
C GLN A 27 -6.28 -23.14 32.15
N SER A 28 -6.50 -23.79 33.31
CA SER A 28 -6.68 -25.22 33.39
C SER A 28 -7.91 -25.72 32.62
N LEU A 29 -9.04 -25.01 32.70
CA LEU A 29 -10.25 -25.35 31.94
C LEU A 29 -10.04 -25.21 30.42
N LEU A 30 -9.28 -24.19 29.98
CA LEU A 30 -8.97 -23.97 28.59
C LEU A 30 -7.99 -25.02 28.06
N ASP A 31 -6.93 -25.35 28.82
CA ASP A 31 -5.90 -26.33 28.43
C ASP A 31 -6.46 -27.75 28.31
N GLN A 32 -7.48 -28.07 29.07
CA GLN A 32 -8.16 -29.37 29.01
C GLN A 32 -9.28 -29.43 27.97
N ASN A 33 -9.63 -28.32 27.32
CA ASN A 33 -10.73 -28.30 26.37
C ASN A 33 -10.29 -28.77 24.99
N PRO A 34 -10.66 -29.97 24.51
CA PRO A 34 -10.26 -30.47 23.20
C PRO A 34 -10.85 -29.63 22.07
N GLY A 35 -12.02 -29.01 22.25
CA GLY A 35 -12.66 -28.15 21.26
C GLY A 35 -11.83 -26.89 20.98
N LEU A 36 -11.19 -26.32 22.01
CA LEU A 36 -10.34 -25.15 21.84
C LEU A 36 -9.10 -25.47 21.01
N LYS A 37 -8.47 -26.61 21.25
CA LYS A 37 -7.32 -27.09 20.48
C LYS A 37 -7.68 -27.33 19.01
N LEU A 38 -8.88 -27.87 18.75
CA LEU A 38 -9.38 -28.04 17.39
C LEU A 38 -9.62 -26.70 16.69
N ILE A 39 -10.21 -25.71 17.39
CA ILE A 39 -10.40 -24.36 16.86
C ILE A 39 -9.04 -23.72 16.53
N ASP A 40 -8.08 -23.77 17.43
CA ASP A 40 -6.75 -23.20 17.21
C ASP A 40 -6.03 -23.86 16.03
N ALA A 41 -6.12 -25.16 15.90
CA ALA A 41 -5.58 -25.87 14.76
C ALA A 41 -6.26 -25.47 13.44
N GLN A 42 -7.58 -25.22 13.46
CA GLN A 42 -8.31 -24.78 12.27
C GLN A 42 -7.97 -23.32 11.93
N VAL A 43 -7.94 -22.41 12.89
CA VAL A 43 -7.52 -21.02 12.70
C VAL A 43 -6.13 -20.96 12.10
N LYS A 44 -5.18 -21.75 12.62
CA LYS A 44 -3.82 -21.84 12.08
C LYS A 44 -3.80 -22.33 10.62
N ARG A 45 -4.65 -23.30 10.26
CA ARG A 45 -4.79 -23.73 8.86
C ARG A 45 -5.34 -22.61 7.99
N ASP A 46 -6.35 -21.89 8.46
CA ASP A 46 -6.97 -20.78 7.73
C ASP A 46 -6.01 -19.60 7.54
N ASP A 47 -5.19 -19.28 8.55
CA ASP A 47 -4.12 -18.28 8.42
C ASP A 47 -3.06 -18.71 7.38
N THR A 48 -2.71 -20.00 7.34
CA THR A 48 -1.81 -20.55 6.31
C THR A 48 -2.41 -20.42 4.90
N ARG A 49 -3.72 -20.71 4.73
CA ARG A 49 -4.43 -20.53 3.46
C ARG A 49 -4.45 -19.07 3.03
N LEU A 50 -4.76 -18.14 3.93
CA LEU A 50 -4.76 -16.71 3.64
C LEU A 50 -3.39 -16.21 3.21
N SER A 51 -2.33 -16.65 3.90
CA SER A 51 -0.95 -16.36 3.52
C SER A 51 -0.63 -16.90 2.12
N THR A 52 -1.08 -18.12 1.79
CA THR A 52 -0.88 -18.73 0.48
C THR A 52 -1.60 -17.94 -0.61
N TYR A 53 -2.87 -17.54 -0.39
CA TYR A 53 -3.60 -16.71 -1.34
C TYR A 53 -2.96 -15.33 -1.51
N GLY A 54 -2.43 -14.73 -0.45
CA GLY A 54 -1.69 -13.47 -0.53
C GLY A 54 -0.42 -13.59 -1.40
N LYS A 55 0.36 -14.66 -1.21
CA LYS A 55 1.55 -14.94 -2.03
C LYS A 55 1.18 -15.19 -3.50
N LEU A 56 0.08 -15.89 -3.75
CA LEU A 56 -0.42 -16.15 -5.10
C LEU A 56 -0.86 -14.86 -5.77
N ALA A 57 -1.62 -14.00 -5.07
CA ALA A 57 -2.04 -12.71 -5.60
C ALA A 57 -0.82 -11.82 -5.95
N LEU A 58 0.19 -11.79 -5.08
CA LEU A 58 1.43 -11.05 -5.31
C LEU A 58 2.20 -11.59 -6.53
N ALA A 59 2.29 -12.93 -6.69
CA ALA A 59 2.97 -13.54 -7.83
C ALA A 59 2.27 -13.22 -9.16
N LEU A 60 0.94 -13.22 -9.16
CA LEU A 60 0.13 -12.82 -10.33
C LEU A 60 0.30 -11.34 -10.66
N ASP A 61 0.28 -10.47 -9.65
CA ASP A 61 0.48 -9.03 -9.85
C ASP A 61 1.88 -8.70 -10.36
N ASN A 62 2.90 -9.37 -9.84
CA ASN A 62 4.27 -9.25 -10.34
C ASN A 62 4.37 -9.68 -11.82
N PHE A 63 3.76 -10.81 -12.19
CA PHE A 63 3.72 -11.21 -13.59
C PHE A 63 3.00 -10.18 -14.47
N ARG A 64 1.84 -9.68 -14.02
CA ARG A 64 1.08 -8.65 -14.72
C ARG A 64 1.93 -7.40 -14.98
N ALA A 65 2.67 -6.95 -13.97
CA ALA A 65 3.56 -5.79 -14.09
C ALA A 65 4.66 -6.01 -15.15
N GLN A 66 5.28 -7.20 -15.18
CA GLN A 66 6.33 -7.53 -16.16
C GLN A 66 5.74 -7.71 -17.57
N ALA A 67 4.54 -8.29 -17.69
CA ALA A 67 3.88 -8.46 -18.97
C ALA A 67 3.34 -7.16 -19.57
N ALA A 68 3.25 -6.07 -18.77
CA ALA A 68 2.69 -4.77 -19.20
C ALA A 68 3.44 -4.16 -20.37
N GLY A 69 4.74 -4.45 -20.56
CA GLY A 69 5.53 -4.00 -21.70
C GLY A 69 5.10 -4.59 -23.06
N LEU A 70 4.33 -5.69 -23.02
CA LEU A 70 3.84 -6.39 -24.21
C LEU A 70 2.35 -6.17 -24.47
N THR A 71 1.63 -5.45 -23.61
CA THR A 71 0.20 -5.20 -23.72
C THR A 71 -0.10 -3.82 -24.30
N GLY A 72 -1.32 -3.63 -24.82
CA GLY A 72 -1.80 -2.33 -25.27
C GLY A 72 -1.02 -1.70 -26.42
N GLY A 73 -0.45 -2.53 -27.31
CA GLY A 73 0.32 -2.06 -28.47
C GLY A 73 1.69 -1.47 -28.11
N LYS A 74 2.19 -1.72 -26.90
CA LYS A 74 3.49 -1.18 -26.42
C LYS A 74 4.70 -2.00 -26.86
N LEU A 75 4.51 -3.08 -27.62
CA LEU A 75 5.56 -4.03 -27.95
C LEU A 75 6.84 -3.32 -28.43
N GLY A 76 7.79 -3.12 -27.52
CA GLY A 76 9.08 -2.51 -27.81
C GLY A 76 9.02 -1.12 -28.41
N MET A 77 7.94 -0.37 -28.32
CA MET A 77 7.90 1.04 -28.70
C MET A 77 8.74 1.83 -27.71
N VAL A 78 9.65 2.62 -28.26
CA VAL A 78 10.49 3.52 -27.47
C VAL A 78 10.26 4.95 -27.92
N ALA A 79 10.27 5.87 -26.96
CA ALA A 79 10.30 7.29 -27.23
C ALA A 79 11.72 7.80 -26.97
N VAL A 80 12.32 8.38 -28.00
CA VAL A 80 13.67 8.98 -27.93
C VAL A 80 13.52 10.48 -28.10
N ALA A 81 13.89 11.23 -27.06
CA ALA A 81 13.93 12.68 -27.15
C ALA A 81 15.34 13.13 -27.55
N SER A 82 15.45 14.00 -28.53
CA SER A 82 16.64 14.76 -28.87
C SER A 82 16.51 16.16 -28.29
N GLY A 83 17.61 16.74 -27.79
CA GLY A 83 17.61 18.03 -27.09
C GLY A 83 17.53 17.85 -25.56
N THR A 84 17.46 18.97 -24.81
CA THR A 84 17.56 18.99 -23.35
C THR A 84 16.25 19.30 -22.60
N GLY A 85 15.24 19.76 -23.37
CA GLY A 85 14.00 20.30 -22.79
C GLY A 85 13.00 19.25 -22.33
N VAL A 86 13.08 18.00 -22.82
CA VAL A 86 12.05 17.00 -22.59
C VAL A 86 12.65 15.60 -22.50
N THR A 87 12.10 14.79 -21.60
CA THR A 87 12.19 13.33 -21.67
C THR A 87 10.81 12.75 -21.99
N ALA A 88 10.77 11.63 -22.68
CA ALA A 88 9.52 11.01 -23.11
C ALA A 88 9.48 9.51 -22.76
N LYS A 89 8.31 9.03 -22.35
CA LYS A 89 8.07 7.62 -22.05
C LYS A 89 6.79 7.16 -22.74
N VAL A 90 6.84 5.99 -23.39
CA VAL A 90 5.66 5.33 -23.94
C VAL A 90 4.81 4.75 -22.80
N THR A 91 3.52 5.08 -22.75
CA THR A 91 2.58 4.63 -21.69
C THR A 91 1.43 3.78 -22.22
N ALA A 92 1.07 3.94 -23.49
CA ALA A 92 0.03 3.16 -24.15
C ALA A 92 0.42 2.94 -25.63
N SER A 93 -0.46 2.36 -26.43
CA SER A 93 -0.23 2.26 -27.87
C SER A 93 -0.04 3.66 -28.46
N SER A 94 1.15 3.91 -28.92
CA SER A 94 1.53 5.16 -29.58
C SER A 94 1.88 4.86 -31.02
N ALA A 95 1.39 5.70 -31.95
CA ALA A 95 1.79 5.60 -33.34
C ALA A 95 3.27 6.00 -33.50
N SER A 96 3.99 5.30 -34.37
CA SER A 96 5.34 5.73 -34.79
C SER A 96 5.27 7.10 -35.41
N GLY A 97 6.22 7.95 -35.10
CA GLY A 97 6.28 9.32 -35.67
C GLY A 97 7.25 10.20 -34.91
N ALA A 98 7.45 11.41 -35.43
CA ALA A 98 8.23 12.45 -34.82
C ALA A 98 7.31 13.57 -34.32
N HIS A 99 7.57 14.06 -33.14
CA HIS A 99 6.83 15.14 -32.49
C HIS A 99 7.80 16.25 -32.09
N THR A 100 7.45 17.48 -32.40
CA THR A 100 8.23 18.65 -31.98
C THR A 100 7.67 19.15 -30.65
N VAL A 101 8.54 19.43 -29.69
CA VAL A 101 8.19 19.98 -28.38
C VAL A 101 9.09 21.19 -28.13
N ASP A 102 8.51 22.38 -27.99
CA ASP A 102 9.19 23.61 -27.62
C ASP A 102 8.71 24.04 -26.24
N VAL A 103 9.54 23.81 -25.24
CA VAL A 103 9.25 24.19 -23.85
C VAL A 103 9.56 25.65 -23.65
N GLN A 104 8.53 26.45 -23.45
CA GLN A 104 8.63 27.89 -23.25
C GLN A 104 8.73 28.30 -21.79
N GLN A 105 8.09 27.50 -20.90
CA GLN A 105 8.05 27.74 -19.47
C GLN A 105 7.87 26.44 -18.73
N LEU A 106 8.53 26.29 -17.59
CA LEU A 106 8.30 25.18 -16.64
C LEU A 106 7.28 25.57 -15.60
N ALA A 107 6.48 24.61 -15.13
CA ALA A 107 5.67 24.78 -13.95
C ALA A 107 6.54 24.99 -12.73
N GLN A 108 6.16 25.95 -11.89
CA GLN A 108 6.84 26.24 -10.64
C GLN A 108 5.84 26.31 -9.49
N SER A 109 6.34 25.96 -8.31
CA SER A 109 5.61 26.10 -7.06
C SER A 109 5.73 27.53 -6.52
N GLN A 110 4.71 28.01 -5.84
CA GLN A 110 4.89 29.16 -4.99
C GLN A 110 5.81 28.81 -3.81
N LYS A 111 6.77 29.68 -3.56
CA LYS A 111 7.65 29.61 -2.39
C LYS A 111 7.45 30.84 -1.55
N LEU A 112 7.16 30.64 -0.28
CA LEU A 112 6.97 31.68 0.72
C LEU A 112 8.05 31.51 1.80
N ALA A 113 8.63 32.60 2.26
CA ALA A 113 9.65 32.59 3.31
C ALA A 113 9.29 33.58 4.41
N THR A 114 9.50 33.22 5.66
CA THR A 114 9.42 34.16 6.77
C THR A 114 10.62 35.10 6.76
N ARG A 115 10.51 36.22 7.49
CA ARG A 115 11.70 36.95 7.92
C ARG A 115 12.62 36.04 8.74
N ALA A 116 13.92 36.32 8.72
CA ALA A 116 14.91 35.56 9.47
C ALA A 116 14.78 35.82 10.98
N VAL A 117 15.05 34.78 11.77
CA VAL A 117 15.26 34.85 13.23
C VAL A 117 16.66 34.37 13.56
N THR A 118 17.26 34.90 14.62
CA THR A 118 18.63 34.54 15.02
C THR A 118 18.67 33.12 15.57
N ASP A 119 17.69 32.73 16.37
CA ASP A 119 17.57 31.39 16.97
C ASP A 119 16.23 30.76 16.57
N LYS A 120 16.29 29.64 15.87
CA LYS A 120 15.12 28.87 15.40
C LYS A 120 14.34 28.21 16.54
N ASN A 121 14.93 28.07 17.72
CA ASN A 121 14.32 27.49 18.91
C ASN A 121 13.79 28.55 19.88
N ALA A 122 14.02 29.83 19.61
CA ALA A 122 13.43 30.91 20.41
C ALA A 122 11.92 30.98 20.22
N ALA A 123 11.18 31.24 21.30
CA ALA A 123 9.74 31.39 21.25
C ALA A 123 9.34 32.62 20.41
N ILE A 124 8.36 32.45 19.54
CA ILE A 124 7.78 33.49 18.68
C ILE A 124 6.36 33.76 19.17
N GLY A 125 6.11 34.98 19.65
CA GLY A 125 4.80 35.34 20.19
C GLY A 125 4.51 34.69 21.55
N SER A 126 3.23 34.50 21.84
CA SER A 126 2.74 33.97 23.10
C SER A 126 2.57 32.45 23.04
N ASP A 127 2.58 31.80 24.20
CA ASP A 127 2.37 30.34 24.32
C ASP A 127 0.88 29.95 24.47
N ALA A 128 -0.02 30.87 24.12
CA ALA A 128 -1.47 30.68 24.29
C ALA A 128 -2.13 29.73 23.26
N GLY A 129 -1.32 29.22 22.30
CA GLY A 129 -1.81 28.45 21.18
C GLY A 129 -2.40 29.31 20.07
N SER A 130 -2.22 28.87 18.82
CA SER A 130 -2.68 29.59 17.63
C SER A 130 -3.16 28.65 16.55
N VAL A 131 -4.02 29.16 15.68
CA VAL A 131 -4.53 28.42 14.53
C VAL A 131 -4.09 29.15 13.26
N MET A 132 -3.33 28.46 12.43
CA MET A 132 -2.96 28.94 11.11
C MET A 132 -3.80 28.21 10.06
N THR A 133 -4.36 28.96 9.13
CA THR A 133 -5.12 28.43 8.00
C THR A 133 -4.37 28.74 6.71
N VAL A 134 -3.99 27.72 5.97
CA VAL A 134 -3.37 27.83 4.65
C VAL A 134 -4.40 27.44 3.60
N VAL A 135 -4.77 28.41 2.77
CA VAL A 135 -5.70 28.21 1.66
C VAL A 135 -4.90 28.14 0.37
N THR A 136 -4.91 26.99 -0.28
CA THR A 136 -4.26 26.77 -1.58
C THR A 136 -5.31 26.83 -2.68
N GLY A 137 -5.05 27.65 -3.69
CA GLY A 137 -5.97 27.86 -4.81
C GLY A 137 -6.98 28.97 -4.57
N THR A 138 -7.90 29.10 -5.53
CA THR A 138 -8.93 30.15 -5.55
C THR A 138 -10.31 29.57 -5.91
N GLY A 139 -11.37 30.24 -5.49
CA GLY A 139 -12.74 29.86 -5.80
C GLY A 139 -13.21 28.60 -5.09
N LYS A 140 -14.08 27.83 -5.76
CA LYS A 140 -14.72 26.63 -5.19
C LYS A 140 -13.78 25.43 -5.01
N ASP A 141 -12.68 25.41 -5.72
CA ASP A 141 -11.68 24.32 -5.70
C ASP A 141 -10.53 24.63 -4.73
N ALA A 142 -10.64 25.71 -3.94
CA ALA A 142 -9.64 26.05 -2.94
C ALA A 142 -9.64 25.04 -1.80
N ILE A 143 -8.44 24.56 -1.45
CA ILE A 143 -8.22 23.61 -0.35
C ILE A 143 -7.74 24.39 0.88
N SER A 144 -8.44 24.22 2.00
CA SER A 144 -8.09 24.82 3.27
C SER A 144 -7.44 23.81 4.19
N THR A 145 -6.20 24.06 4.59
CA THR A 145 -5.44 23.25 5.55
C THR A 145 -5.29 24.01 6.85
N THR A 146 -5.71 23.40 7.95
CA THR A 146 -5.63 24.00 9.29
C THR A 146 -4.42 23.43 10.04
N VAL A 147 -3.54 24.30 10.49
CA VAL A 147 -2.37 23.98 11.31
C VAL A 147 -2.61 24.52 12.72
N ARG A 148 -2.57 23.65 13.72
CA ARG A 148 -2.67 24.05 15.14
C ARG A 148 -1.30 24.12 15.75
N ILE A 149 -0.96 25.27 16.31
CA ILE A 149 0.28 25.50 17.03
C ILE A 149 -0.07 25.46 18.52
N GLY A 150 0.31 24.38 19.19
CA GLY A 150 0.04 24.20 20.61
C GLY A 150 1.04 24.93 21.50
N ALA A 151 0.81 24.88 22.81
CA ALA A 151 1.75 25.36 23.80
C ALA A 151 3.12 24.68 23.66
N GLY A 152 4.20 25.46 23.73
CA GLY A 152 5.59 24.98 23.54
C GLY A 152 5.97 24.70 22.07
N GLN A 153 5.06 24.89 21.11
CA GLN A 153 5.34 24.71 19.67
C GLN A 153 5.55 26.02 18.92
N ASN A 154 5.54 27.16 19.61
CA ASN A 154 5.67 28.50 19.04
C ASN A 154 7.12 28.88 18.71
N THR A 155 7.98 27.95 18.36
CA THR A 155 9.31 28.14 17.80
C THR A 155 9.29 27.95 16.29
N LEU A 156 10.31 28.45 15.56
CA LEU A 156 10.34 28.27 14.11
C LEU A 156 10.34 26.78 13.71
N ASP A 157 11.12 25.94 14.41
CA ASP A 157 11.17 24.48 14.20
C ASP A 157 9.83 23.81 14.61
N GLY A 158 9.20 24.26 15.70
CA GLY A 158 7.92 23.73 16.17
C GLY A 158 6.77 24.01 15.18
N ILE A 159 6.71 25.23 14.67
CA ILE A 159 5.73 25.64 13.67
C ILE A 159 5.94 24.89 12.34
N ALA A 160 7.20 24.75 11.89
CA ALA A 160 7.50 23.97 10.69
C ALA A 160 7.09 22.51 10.84
N ARG A 161 7.23 21.93 12.03
CA ARG A 161 6.77 20.57 12.33
C ARG A 161 5.23 20.50 12.27
N ALA A 162 4.54 21.40 12.93
CA ALA A 162 3.08 21.44 12.89
C ALA A 162 2.54 21.62 11.47
N MET A 163 3.21 22.39 10.61
CA MET A 163 2.88 22.50 9.19
C MET A 163 3.07 21.18 8.44
N ARG A 164 4.18 20.49 8.67
CA ARG A 164 4.44 19.16 8.04
C ARG A 164 3.44 18.11 8.50
N ASP A 165 3.10 18.11 9.78
CA ASP A 165 2.10 17.19 10.35
C ASP A 165 0.70 17.43 9.73
N ALA A 166 0.43 18.66 9.27
CA ALA A 166 -0.75 19.02 8.50
C ALA A 166 -0.62 18.77 6.98
N GLY A 167 0.48 18.17 6.50
CA GLY A 167 0.68 17.83 5.10
C GLY A 167 1.25 18.95 4.22
N LEU A 168 1.80 20.01 4.81
CA LEU A 168 2.45 21.10 4.09
C LEU A 168 3.97 20.88 4.00
N ASP A 169 4.58 21.30 2.90
CA ASP A 169 6.06 21.22 2.72
C ASP A 169 6.70 22.48 3.33
N ALA A 170 6.98 22.41 4.63
CA ALA A 170 7.60 23.48 5.41
C ALA A 170 8.98 23.04 5.91
N GLN A 171 9.99 23.86 5.63
CA GLN A 171 11.38 23.61 6.00
C GLN A 171 11.98 24.83 6.70
N VAL A 172 12.87 24.58 7.67
CA VAL A 172 13.65 25.64 8.32
C VAL A 172 15.07 25.52 7.81
N GLY A 173 15.57 26.60 7.23
CA GLY A 173 16.92 26.69 6.68
C GLY A 173 17.64 27.98 7.09
N PRO A 174 18.95 28.05 6.83
CA PRO A 174 19.73 29.27 7.06
C PRO A 174 19.29 30.36 6.08
N ASP A 175 19.33 31.63 6.53
CA ASP A 175 19.02 32.80 5.68
C ASP A 175 20.22 33.29 4.85
N GLY A 176 21.40 32.66 5.02
CA GLY A 176 22.66 33.08 4.40
C GLY A 176 23.36 34.25 5.08
N LYS A 177 22.82 34.80 6.19
CA LYS A 177 23.33 35.92 6.94
C LYS A 177 23.52 35.60 8.44
N GLY A 178 23.47 34.31 8.80
CA GLY A 178 23.65 33.83 10.17
C GLY A 178 22.35 33.63 10.95
N GLY A 179 21.21 33.87 10.33
CA GLY A 179 19.87 33.59 10.88
C GLY A 179 19.23 32.36 10.25
N HIS A 180 17.99 32.09 10.67
CA HIS A 180 17.17 30.98 10.17
C HIS A 180 15.82 31.52 9.70
N ARG A 181 15.26 30.96 8.64
CA ARG A 181 13.93 31.26 8.14
C ARG A 181 13.15 29.98 7.85
N LEU A 182 11.83 30.05 7.94
CA LEU A 182 10.94 29.01 7.47
C LEU A 182 10.60 29.28 6.01
N GLU A 183 10.74 28.26 5.19
CA GLU A 183 10.31 28.22 3.80
C GLU A 183 9.12 27.26 3.67
N LEU A 184 8.04 27.73 3.02
CA LEU A 184 6.87 26.93 2.68
C LEU A 184 6.79 26.82 1.17
N THR A 185 6.79 25.59 0.66
CA THR A 185 6.69 25.29 -0.77
C THR A 185 5.30 24.75 -1.08
N GLY A 186 4.61 25.37 -2.05
CA GLY A 186 3.33 24.92 -2.56
C GLY A 186 3.44 23.85 -3.62
N LYS A 187 2.29 23.44 -4.16
CA LYS A 187 2.25 22.64 -5.39
C LYS A 187 2.60 23.50 -6.59
N THR A 188 3.02 22.87 -7.68
CA THR A 188 3.22 23.55 -8.98
C THR A 188 1.92 24.06 -9.56
N GLY A 189 2.01 24.98 -10.49
CA GLY A 189 0.88 25.52 -11.24
C GLY A 189 0.32 26.85 -10.73
N ALA A 190 -0.05 27.73 -11.63
CA ALA A 190 -0.51 29.08 -11.35
C ALA A 190 -1.74 29.13 -10.42
N ALA A 191 -2.60 28.12 -10.50
CA ALA A 191 -3.77 27.99 -9.63
C ALA A 191 -3.43 27.59 -8.20
N SER A 192 -2.20 27.13 -7.92
CA SER A 192 -1.78 26.60 -6.61
C SER A 192 -1.22 27.68 -5.66
N THR A 193 -1.62 28.93 -5.83
CA THR A 193 -1.22 30.05 -4.95
C THR A 193 -1.77 29.85 -3.54
N MET A 194 -0.94 30.11 -2.55
CA MET A 194 -1.30 29.98 -1.13
C MET A 194 -1.61 31.34 -0.51
N ARG A 195 -2.59 31.35 0.40
CA ARG A 195 -2.90 32.45 1.29
C ARG A 195 -2.87 31.93 2.71
N ILE A 196 -2.26 32.67 3.61
CA ILE A 196 -2.06 32.23 4.99
C ILE A 196 -2.69 33.28 5.92
N SER A 197 -3.53 32.82 6.81
CA SER A 197 -4.08 33.58 7.91
C SER A 197 -3.75 32.93 9.24
N VAL A 198 -3.50 33.74 10.27
CA VAL A 198 -3.20 33.25 11.62
C VAL A 198 -4.17 33.93 12.58
N ALA A 199 -4.75 33.14 13.48
CA ALA A 199 -5.61 33.59 14.55
C ALA A 199 -5.05 33.14 15.91
N GLY A 200 -5.22 33.97 16.95
CA GLY A 200 -4.80 33.66 18.32
C GLY A 200 -3.54 34.39 18.76
N ASP A 201 -2.62 34.74 17.88
CA ASP A 201 -1.39 35.46 18.20
C ASP A 201 -1.02 36.49 17.13
N THR A 202 -0.86 37.74 17.54
CA THR A 202 -0.55 38.86 16.64
C THR A 202 0.87 38.87 16.13
N VAL A 203 1.84 38.28 16.89
CA VAL A 203 3.25 38.17 16.47
C VAL A 203 3.38 37.10 15.40
N LEU A 204 2.71 35.94 15.61
CA LEU A 204 2.66 34.88 14.59
C LEU A 204 1.91 35.34 13.35
N GLN A 205 0.80 36.12 13.52
CA GLN A 205 0.10 36.74 12.41
C GLN A 205 1.02 37.67 11.60
N ALA A 206 1.77 38.53 12.26
CA ALA A 206 2.71 39.44 11.61
C ALA A 206 3.90 38.73 10.94
N MET A 207 4.21 37.52 11.33
CA MET A 207 5.35 36.73 10.76
C MET A 207 4.92 35.78 9.64
N PHE A 208 3.73 35.19 9.75
CA PHE A 208 3.31 34.10 8.88
C PHE A 208 2.14 34.44 7.96
N ALA A 209 1.36 35.50 8.24
CA ALA A 209 0.25 35.87 7.37
C ALA A 209 0.78 36.18 5.95
N GLN A 210 0.07 35.71 4.96
CA GLN A 210 0.37 35.99 3.55
C GLN A 210 -0.94 36.25 2.80
N GLN A 211 -1.08 37.49 2.31
CA GLN A 211 -2.17 37.91 1.43
C GLN A 211 -1.58 38.77 0.31
N PRO A 212 -2.11 38.72 -0.92
CA PRO A 212 -1.68 39.60 -1.98
C PRO A 212 -1.77 41.08 -1.57
N GLY A 213 -0.67 41.81 -1.69
CA GLY A 213 -0.58 43.22 -1.31
C GLY A 213 -0.27 43.52 0.16
N ASN A 214 -0.03 42.51 1.01
CA ASN A 214 0.44 42.70 2.37
C ASN A 214 1.98 42.49 2.44
N GLU A 215 2.72 43.53 2.77
CA GLU A 215 4.18 43.48 2.92
C GLU A 215 4.64 42.94 4.28
N ASN A 216 3.71 42.78 5.22
CA ASN A 216 3.97 42.16 6.53
C ASN A 216 3.67 40.64 6.46
N GLY A 217 4.54 39.81 6.96
CA GLY A 217 4.38 38.36 7.01
C GLY A 217 5.36 37.63 6.11
N MET A 218 4.90 36.51 5.52
CA MET A 218 5.76 35.75 4.61
C MET A 218 5.92 36.44 3.26
N THR A 219 7.15 36.52 2.79
CA THR A 219 7.49 37.06 1.46
C THR A 219 7.48 35.95 0.41
N GLN A 220 6.96 36.26 -0.75
CA GLN A 220 7.02 35.33 -1.90
C GLN A 220 8.39 35.37 -2.52
N THR A 221 9.14 34.26 -2.43
CA THR A 221 10.47 34.08 -3.02
C THR A 221 10.42 33.36 -4.38
N GLY A 222 9.32 32.69 -4.67
CA GLY A 222 9.04 32.07 -5.99
C GLY A 222 7.55 32.16 -6.29
N ALA A 223 7.21 32.52 -7.51
CA ALA A 223 5.81 32.57 -7.97
C ALA A 223 5.35 31.21 -8.48
N ALA A 224 4.10 30.85 -8.17
CA ALA A 224 3.43 29.72 -8.80
C ALA A 224 3.17 30.04 -10.27
N GLN A 225 3.52 29.14 -11.17
CA GLN A 225 3.25 29.28 -12.60
C GLN A 225 3.03 27.93 -13.27
N ASP A 226 2.24 27.94 -14.35
CA ASP A 226 2.02 26.76 -15.17
C ASP A 226 3.20 26.50 -16.10
N ALA A 227 3.40 25.24 -16.46
CA ALA A 227 4.21 24.89 -17.61
C ALA A 227 3.52 25.33 -18.90
N ARG A 228 4.31 25.75 -19.90
CA ARG A 228 3.85 26.10 -21.24
C ARG A 228 4.79 25.48 -22.25
N ALA A 229 4.24 24.68 -23.13
CA ALA A 229 4.98 24.11 -24.26
C ALA A 229 4.17 24.21 -25.55
N VAL A 230 4.86 24.27 -26.69
CA VAL A 230 4.25 24.15 -28.01
C VAL A 230 4.58 22.76 -28.55
N ILE A 231 3.55 21.93 -28.74
CA ILE A 231 3.68 20.54 -29.17
C ILE A 231 3.02 20.44 -30.57
N ASN A 232 3.81 20.06 -31.56
CA ASN A 232 3.36 19.99 -32.97
C ASN A 232 2.65 21.28 -33.43
N GLY A 233 3.13 22.45 -32.99
CA GLY A 233 2.56 23.76 -33.32
C GLY A 233 1.37 24.17 -32.40
N LYS A 234 0.87 23.31 -31.51
CA LYS A 234 -0.21 23.62 -30.61
C LYS A 234 0.31 23.95 -29.21
N THR A 235 -0.13 25.09 -28.65
CA THR A 235 0.21 25.46 -27.26
C THR A 235 -0.54 24.56 -26.26
N VAL A 236 0.20 24.01 -25.30
CA VAL A 236 -0.30 23.23 -24.18
C VAL A 236 0.16 23.91 -22.90
N THR A 237 -0.74 24.08 -21.94
CA THR A 237 -0.45 24.56 -20.58
C THR A 237 -0.80 23.47 -19.58
N SER A 238 0.00 23.35 -18.51
CA SER A 238 -0.21 22.37 -17.46
C SER A 238 0.24 22.92 -16.11
N ALA A 239 -0.47 22.57 -15.06
CA ALA A 239 -0.03 22.88 -13.70
C ALA A 239 1.25 22.11 -13.30
N ASP A 240 1.57 21.02 -14.01
CA ASP A 240 2.72 20.15 -13.74
C ASP A 240 3.70 20.12 -14.90
N ASN A 241 4.96 19.76 -14.61
CA ASN A 241 5.98 19.51 -15.64
C ASN A 241 5.86 18.13 -16.29
N THR A 242 4.87 17.32 -15.91
CA THR A 242 4.56 16.03 -16.53
C THR A 242 3.27 16.15 -17.33
N LEU A 243 3.35 15.88 -18.64
CA LEU A 243 2.23 15.96 -19.57
C LEU A 243 1.84 14.53 -19.98
N GLU A 244 0.74 14.02 -19.46
CA GLU A 244 0.32 12.63 -19.70
C GLU A 244 -0.57 12.46 -20.94
N SER A 245 -1.20 13.53 -21.43
CA SER A 245 -2.20 13.47 -22.49
C SER A 245 -1.90 14.40 -23.69
N ALA A 246 -0.75 15.06 -23.69
CA ALA A 246 -0.41 16.03 -24.75
C ALA A 246 -0.14 15.36 -26.11
N ILE A 247 0.39 14.13 -26.06
CA ILE A 247 0.53 13.24 -27.21
C ILE A 247 -0.06 11.88 -26.82
N PRO A 248 -1.03 11.34 -27.57
CA PRO A 248 -1.63 10.06 -27.25
C PRO A 248 -0.60 8.94 -27.05
N GLY A 249 -0.67 8.24 -25.92
CA GLY A 249 0.24 7.13 -25.60
C GLY A 249 1.63 7.53 -25.13
N LEU A 250 1.91 8.84 -24.92
CA LEU A 250 3.17 9.32 -24.38
C LEU A 250 2.96 10.13 -23.10
N THR A 251 3.86 9.95 -22.17
CA THR A 251 4.09 10.90 -21.07
C THR A 251 5.34 11.68 -21.37
N LEU A 252 5.23 13.00 -21.38
CA LEU A 252 6.35 13.92 -21.54
C LEU A 252 6.70 14.54 -20.19
N SER A 253 7.96 14.52 -19.79
CA SER A 253 8.46 15.26 -18.64
C SER A 253 9.30 16.43 -19.13
N LEU A 254 8.84 17.65 -18.81
CA LEU A 254 9.53 18.89 -19.16
C LEU A 254 10.67 19.10 -18.15
N THR A 255 11.91 19.18 -18.65
CA THR A 255 13.12 19.23 -17.81
C THR A 255 13.83 20.59 -17.90
N ALA A 256 13.76 21.24 -19.04
CA ALA A 256 14.35 22.55 -19.27
C ALA A 256 13.59 23.31 -20.37
N ILE A 257 13.77 24.62 -20.41
CA ILE A 257 13.28 25.45 -21.53
C ILE A 257 14.12 25.16 -22.79
N GLY A 258 13.45 24.98 -23.90
CA GLY A 258 14.11 24.75 -25.20
C GLY A 258 13.34 23.80 -26.11
N LYS A 259 13.86 23.62 -27.32
CA LYS A 259 13.29 22.76 -28.37
C LYS A 259 13.84 21.34 -28.26
N SER A 260 12.95 20.39 -28.41
CA SER A 260 13.25 18.96 -28.46
C SER A 260 12.41 18.30 -29.53
N GLU A 261 12.94 17.24 -30.11
CA GLU A 261 12.19 16.36 -31.03
C GLU A 261 12.03 15.00 -30.33
N VAL A 262 10.81 14.51 -30.26
CA VAL A 262 10.46 13.22 -29.67
C VAL A 262 10.10 12.25 -30.77
N GLY A 263 11.01 11.32 -31.08
CA GLY A 263 10.78 10.26 -32.06
C GLY A 263 10.20 9.02 -31.35
N VAL A 264 9.07 8.52 -31.86
CA VAL A 264 8.46 7.25 -31.41
C VAL A 264 8.69 6.21 -32.50
N ARG A 265 9.34 5.12 -32.13
CA ARG A 265 9.65 4.03 -33.07
C ARG A 265 9.67 2.68 -32.38
N ALA A 266 9.46 1.62 -33.15
CA ALA A 266 9.74 0.27 -32.65
C ALA A 266 11.27 0.06 -32.54
N ASP A 267 11.69 -0.59 -31.46
CA ASP A 267 13.07 -0.99 -31.23
C ASP A 267 13.13 -2.51 -31.07
N PRO A 268 13.71 -3.26 -32.03
CA PRO A 268 13.83 -4.70 -31.95
C PRO A 268 14.55 -5.18 -30.67
N ALA A 269 15.51 -4.39 -30.17
CA ALA A 269 16.21 -4.74 -28.92
C ALA A 269 15.28 -4.62 -27.70
N ALA A 270 14.46 -3.58 -27.66
CA ALA A 270 13.45 -3.42 -26.61
C ALA A 270 12.38 -4.51 -26.70
N ILE A 271 11.95 -4.90 -27.90
CA ILE A 271 11.02 -6.02 -28.11
C ILE A 271 11.63 -7.33 -27.57
N ALA A 272 12.88 -7.62 -27.96
CA ALA A 272 13.56 -8.84 -27.48
C ALA A 272 13.67 -8.87 -25.95
N THR A 273 13.99 -7.72 -25.34
CA THR A 273 14.05 -7.58 -23.87
C THR A 273 12.69 -7.86 -23.23
N ASN A 274 11.62 -7.23 -23.71
CA ASN A 274 10.27 -7.42 -23.18
C ASN A 274 9.79 -8.87 -23.32
N VAL A 275 10.08 -9.55 -24.43
CA VAL A 275 9.75 -10.97 -24.62
C VAL A 275 10.55 -11.85 -23.66
N LYS A 276 11.82 -11.56 -23.44
CA LYS A 276 12.66 -12.26 -22.46
C LYS A 276 12.14 -12.10 -21.04
N GLU A 277 11.80 -10.87 -20.66
CA GLU A 277 11.21 -10.58 -19.35
C GLU A 277 9.87 -11.31 -19.15
N PHE A 278 9.02 -11.32 -20.18
CA PHE A 278 7.76 -12.08 -20.15
C PHE A 278 8.01 -13.59 -19.91
N VAL A 279 8.93 -14.20 -20.67
CA VAL A 279 9.27 -15.63 -20.51
C VAL A 279 9.81 -15.89 -19.11
N THR A 280 10.69 -15.03 -18.60
CA THR A 280 11.24 -15.14 -17.24
C THR A 280 10.15 -15.01 -16.18
N ALA A 281 9.27 -14.00 -16.32
CA ALA A 281 8.17 -13.78 -15.40
C ALA A 281 7.16 -14.94 -15.41
N PHE A 282 6.86 -15.50 -16.59
CA PHE A 282 6.02 -16.69 -16.73
C PHE A 282 6.60 -17.89 -15.99
N ASN A 283 7.89 -18.15 -16.17
CA ASN A 283 8.57 -19.26 -15.52
C ASN A 283 8.64 -19.06 -14.00
N THR A 284 8.89 -17.83 -13.54
CA THR A 284 8.86 -17.47 -12.12
C THR A 284 7.49 -17.70 -11.52
N LEU A 285 6.42 -17.28 -12.21
CA LEU A 285 5.04 -17.50 -11.78
C LEU A 285 4.74 -19.01 -11.70
N ASN A 286 5.09 -19.78 -12.72
CA ASN A 286 4.92 -21.25 -12.73
C ASN A 286 5.64 -21.92 -11.55
N SER A 287 6.90 -21.54 -11.30
CA SER A 287 7.69 -22.04 -10.17
C SER A 287 7.06 -21.67 -8.84
N THR A 288 6.57 -20.42 -8.71
CA THR A 288 5.87 -19.96 -7.51
C THR A 288 4.59 -20.75 -7.27
N LEU A 289 3.78 -20.99 -8.32
CA LEU A 289 2.57 -21.79 -8.24
C LEU A 289 2.87 -23.25 -7.80
N ASP A 290 3.97 -23.84 -8.26
CA ASP A 290 4.40 -25.15 -7.83
C ASP A 290 4.89 -25.16 -6.37
N GLY A 291 5.57 -24.10 -5.94
CA GLY A 291 6.08 -23.95 -4.57
C GLY A 291 5.00 -23.62 -3.51
N LEU A 292 3.81 -23.20 -3.95
CA LEU A 292 2.69 -22.88 -3.04
C LEU A 292 1.87 -24.10 -2.60
N LYS A 293 2.25 -25.29 -2.99
CA LYS A 293 1.61 -26.53 -2.52
C LYS A 293 1.87 -26.71 -1.03
N THR A 294 0.82 -26.59 -0.23
CA THR A 294 0.88 -26.63 1.24
C THR A 294 0.36 -27.93 1.84
N GLY A 295 -0.12 -28.86 1.01
CA GLY A 295 -0.87 -30.06 1.44
C GLY A 295 -2.32 -29.74 1.84
N ASP A 296 -2.75 -28.49 1.71
CA ASP A 296 -4.15 -28.08 1.84
C ASP A 296 -4.86 -28.16 0.48
N THR A 297 -5.80 -29.07 0.35
CA THR A 297 -6.48 -29.37 -0.91
C THR A 297 -7.16 -28.16 -1.56
N LYS A 298 -7.65 -27.17 -0.76
CA LYS A 298 -8.32 -25.99 -1.32
C LYS A 298 -7.33 -25.00 -1.93
N SER A 299 -6.26 -24.65 -1.22
CA SER A 299 -5.23 -23.74 -1.73
C SER A 299 -4.41 -24.38 -2.85
N ASP A 300 -4.10 -25.67 -2.76
CA ASP A 300 -3.44 -26.42 -3.81
C ASP A 300 -4.29 -26.49 -5.08
N THR A 301 -5.61 -26.68 -4.96
CA THR A 301 -6.54 -26.67 -6.09
C THR A 301 -6.61 -25.30 -6.77
N ALA A 302 -6.61 -24.20 -6.01
CA ALA A 302 -6.60 -22.84 -6.57
C ALA A 302 -5.32 -22.58 -7.37
N ALA A 303 -4.15 -22.95 -6.85
CA ALA A 303 -2.87 -22.82 -7.55
C ALA A 303 -2.81 -23.68 -8.83
N LEU A 304 -3.28 -24.94 -8.77
CA LEU A 304 -3.36 -25.83 -9.92
C LEU A 304 -4.32 -25.33 -11.00
N LYS A 305 -5.51 -24.85 -10.62
CA LYS A 305 -6.44 -24.21 -11.56
C LYS A 305 -5.82 -23.02 -12.26
N MET A 306 -5.14 -22.16 -11.51
CA MET A 306 -4.46 -21.01 -12.07
C MET A 306 -3.38 -21.43 -13.06
N LYS A 307 -2.54 -22.37 -12.68
CA LYS A 307 -1.49 -22.92 -13.55
C LYS A 307 -2.08 -23.51 -14.83
N SER A 308 -3.16 -24.28 -14.73
CA SER A 308 -3.86 -24.87 -15.88
C SER A 308 -4.44 -23.77 -16.79
N GLN A 309 -5.09 -22.76 -16.23
CA GLN A 309 -5.66 -21.66 -17.01
C GLN A 309 -4.60 -20.85 -17.74
N LEU A 310 -3.48 -20.52 -17.10
CA LEU A 310 -2.38 -19.80 -17.73
C LEU A 310 -1.70 -20.68 -18.79
N GLY A 311 -1.53 -21.97 -18.50
CA GLY A 311 -1.00 -22.94 -19.46
C GLY A 311 -1.85 -23.05 -20.72
N SER A 312 -3.19 -23.13 -20.57
CA SER A 312 -4.12 -23.20 -21.71
C SER A 312 -4.11 -21.95 -22.60
N ILE A 313 -3.77 -20.78 -22.05
CA ILE A 313 -3.59 -19.56 -22.85
C ILE A 313 -2.38 -19.66 -23.75
N VAL A 314 -1.25 -20.24 -23.24
CA VAL A 314 -0.06 -20.52 -24.04
C VAL A 314 -0.37 -21.56 -25.11
N ASP A 315 -1.05 -22.65 -24.74
CA ASP A 315 -1.42 -23.73 -25.67
C ASP A 315 -2.39 -23.26 -26.76
N GLY A 316 -3.11 -22.16 -26.53
CA GLY A 316 -3.95 -21.49 -27.52
C GLY A 316 -3.16 -20.71 -28.58
N VAL A 317 -1.84 -20.60 -28.47
CA VAL A 317 -0.95 -20.05 -29.51
C VAL A 317 -0.35 -21.21 -30.29
N SER A 318 -0.26 -21.06 -31.60
CA SER A 318 0.35 -22.10 -32.44
C SER A 318 1.79 -22.42 -31.99
N ALA A 319 2.05 -23.67 -31.65
CA ALA A 319 3.40 -24.13 -31.27
C ALA A 319 4.44 -23.83 -32.39
N ARG A 320 4.01 -23.84 -33.66
CA ARG A 320 4.86 -23.47 -34.79
C ARG A 320 5.24 -21.97 -34.76
N GLN A 321 4.28 -21.08 -34.48
CA GLN A 321 4.55 -19.64 -34.38
C GLN A 321 5.50 -19.34 -33.20
N LEU A 322 5.28 -19.97 -32.04
CA LEU A 322 6.19 -19.85 -30.91
C LEU A 322 7.61 -20.35 -31.25
N ALA A 323 7.70 -21.52 -31.90
CA ALA A 323 8.97 -22.11 -32.31
C ALA A 323 9.70 -21.26 -33.37
N GLU A 324 8.97 -20.59 -34.28
CA GLU A 324 9.57 -19.64 -35.24
C GLU A 324 10.22 -18.46 -34.53
N MET A 325 9.63 -18.00 -33.41
CA MET A 325 10.19 -16.91 -32.58
C MET A 325 11.25 -17.40 -31.58
N GLY A 326 11.64 -18.67 -31.62
CA GLY A 326 12.60 -19.24 -30.67
C GLY A 326 12.00 -19.58 -29.30
N ILE A 327 10.68 -19.60 -29.16
CA ILE A 327 10.02 -19.96 -27.90
C ILE A 327 9.52 -21.40 -27.99
N THR A 328 9.96 -22.21 -27.07
CA THR A 328 9.49 -23.62 -26.93
C THR A 328 8.98 -23.87 -25.53
N ARG A 329 8.11 -24.86 -25.36
CA ARG A 329 7.60 -25.27 -24.05
C ARG A 329 8.24 -26.58 -23.60
N ASN A 330 8.81 -26.57 -22.39
CA ASN A 330 9.39 -27.77 -21.80
C ASN A 330 8.87 -27.91 -20.35
N ASN A 331 8.19 -29.01 -20.03
CA ASN A 331 7.62 -29.31 -18.72
C ASN A 331 6.80 -28.14 -18.12
N GLY A 332 6.06 -27.42 -18.98
CA GLY A 332 5.24 -26.27 -18.56
C GLY A 332 5.99 -24.94 -18.51
N ALA A 333 7.30 -24.92 -18.53
CA ALA A 333 8.12 -23.73 -18.63
C ALA A 333 8.32 -23.30 -20.10
N LEU A 334 8.54 -22.02 -20.34
CA LEU A 334 8.91 -21.47 -21.64
C LEU A 334 10.44 -21.37 -21.71
N VAL A 335 11.01 -21.82 -22.81
CA VAL A 335 12.44 -21.70 -23.13
C VAL A 335 12.59 -20.76 -24.31
N LEU A 336 13.43 -19.75 -24.18
CA LEU A 336 13.69 -18.74 -25.20
C LEU A 336 15.07 -18.93 -25.82
N ASP A 337 15.12 -19.02 -27.15
CA ASP A 337 16.31 -18.84 -27.96
C ASP A 337 16.39 -17.38 -28.43
N GLU A 338 17.24 -16.61 -27.76
CA GLU A 338 17.39 -15.17 -28.02
C GLU A 338 17.93 -14.87 -29.43
N ALA A 339 18.80 -15.75 -29.97
CA ALA A 339 19.36 -15.55 -31.31
C ALA A 339 18.27 -15.70 -32.37
N LYS A 340 17.42 -16.71 -32.21
CA LYS A 340 16.29 -16.97 -33.09
C LYS A 340 15.22 -15.86 -33.00
N LEU A 341 14.94 -15.37 -31.77
CA LEU A 341 14.05 -14.22 -31.60
C LEU A 341 14.54 -12.98 -32.32
N LYS A 342 15.84 -12.66 -32.20
CA LYS A 342 16.46 -11.53 -32.90
C LYS A 342 16.38 -11.67 -34.43
N ALA A 343 16.64 -12.86 -34.96
CA ALA A 343 16.47 -13.12 -36.38
C ALA A 343 15.01 -12.92 -36.82
N THR A 344 14.04 -13.44 -36.07
CA THR A 344 12.63 -13.26 -36.38
C THR A 344 12.20 -11.80 -36.32
N LEU A 345 12.70 -11.01 -35.36
CA LEU A 345 12.42 -9.58 -35.27
C LEU A 345 12.96 -8.77 -36.48
N THR A 346 14.04 -9.27 -37.09
CA THR A 346 14.59 -8.68 -38.33
C THR A 346 13.79 -9.08 -39.57
N ASP A 347 13.45 -10.38 -39.66
CA ASP A 347 12.86 -10.96 -40.87
C ASP A 347 11.33 -10.86 -40.92
N LYS A 348 10.68 -11.02 -39.71
CA LYS A 348 9.23 -11.12 -39.56
C LYS A 348 8.75 -10.41 -38.29
N PRO A 349 8.98 -9.09 -38.14
CA PRO A 349 8.59 -8.35 -36.92
C PRO A 349 7.09 -8.45 -36.60
N ASP A 350 6.25 -8.53 -37.63
CA ASP A 350 4.79 -8.63 -37.47
C ASP A 350 4.35 -9.93 -36.77
N LEU A 351 5.11 -11.03 -36.90
CA LEU A 351 4.79 -12.28 -36.22
C LEU A 351 4.86 -12.12 -34.69
N VAL A 352 5.88 -11.42 -34.20
CA VAL A 352 6.04 -11.17 -32.75
C VAL A 352 4.92 -10.28 -32.24
N THR A 353 4.58 -9.22 -33.00
CA THR A 353 3.48 -8.33 -32.68
C THR A 353 2.15 -9.08 -32.62
N GLN A 354 1.86 -9.89 -33.62
CA GLN A 354 0.62 -10.69 -33.71
C GLN A 354 0.48 -11.66 -32.54
N VAL A 355 1.55 -12.33 -32.16
CA VAL A 355 1.51 -13.32 -31.07
C VAL A 355 1.39 -12.69 -29.70
N PHE A 356 2.07 -11.58 -29.43
CA PHE A 356 2.14 -11.01 -28.09
C PHE A 356 1.19 -9.84 -27.87
N SER A 357 1.08 -8.91 -28.80
CA SER A 357 0.59 -7.54 -28.58
C SER A 357 -0.72 -7.20 -29.30
N ASP A 358 -1.11 -7.92 -30.37
CA ASP A 358 -2.39 -7.69 -31.03
C ASP A 358 -3.57 -7.99 -30.11
N ARG A 359 -4.75 -7.45 -30.48
CA ARG A 359 -5.99 -7.73 -29.74
C ARG A 359 -6.19 -9.23 -29.59
N GLY A 360 -6.16 -9.70 -28.35
CA GLY A 360 -6.18 -11.12 -28.05
C GLY A 360 -4.81 -11.83 -28.14
N GLY A 361 -3.70 -11.09 -28.20
CA GLY A 361 -2.34 -11.61 -28.09
C GLY A 361 -2.06 -12.26 -26.74
N LEU A 362 -0.97 -13.04 -26.67
CA LEU A 362 -0.64 -13.86 -25.51
C LEU A 362 -0.56 -13.03 -24.21
N ALA A 363 0.13 -11.89 -24.25
CA ALA A 363 0.29 -11.02 -23.08
C ALA A 363 -1.05 -10.43 -22.62
N GLU A 364 -1.90 -9.96 -23.56
CA GLU A 364 -3.22 -9.41 -23.22
C GLU A 364 -4.16 -10.46 -22.64
N ARG A 365 -4.21 -11.67 -23.24
CA ARG A 365 -5.02 -12.77 -22.69
C ARG A 365 -4.59 -13.18 -21.29
N MET A 366 -3.28 -13.22 -21.02
CA MET A 366 -2.74 -13.57 -19.71
C MET A 366 -3.04 -12.49 -18.69
N THR A 367 -2.76 -11.22 -18.98
CA THR A 367 -3.05 -10.10 -18.06
C THR A 367 -4.55 -9.98 -17.78
N SER A 368 -5.39 -10.11 -18.80
CA SER A 368 -6.86 -10.11 -18.62
C SER A 368 -7.34 -11.28 -17.78
N GLN A 369 -6.73 -12.47 -17.90
CA GLN A 369 -7.06 -13.60 -17.04
C GLN A 369 -6.66 -13.32 -15.59
N ILE A 370 -5.49 -12.73 -15.37
CA ILE A 370 -5.00 -12.36 -14.04
C ILE A 370 -5.90 -11.30 -13.43
N ASP A 371 -6.28 -10.27 -14.17
CA ASP A 371 -7.20 -9.23 -13.70
C ASP A 371 -8.54 -9.79 -13.25
N ARG A 372 -9.08 -10.76 -14.00
CA ARG A 372 -10.30 -11.49 -13.58
C ARG A 372 -10.10 -12.25 -12.28
N GLN A 373 -8.92 -12.81 -12.04
CA GLN A 373 -8.65 -13.58 -10.83
C GLN A 373 -8.38 -12.70 -9.60
N LEU A 374 -7.74 -11.55 -9.80
CA LEU A 374 -7.48 -10.56 -8.75
C LEU A 374 -8.69 -9.67 -8.46
N GLY A 375 -9.61 -9.53 -9.40
CA GLY A 375 -10.85 -8.75 -9.24
C GLY A 375 -11.78 -9.31 -8.17
N ALA A 376 -12.71 -8.49 -7.68
CA ALA A 376 -13.63 -8.81 -6.58
C ALA A 376 -14.49 -10.08 -6.79
N GLY A 377 -14.76 -10.48 -8.04
CA GLY A 377 -15.44 -11.74 -8.40
C GLY A 377 -14.49 -12.89 -8.74
N GLY A 378 -13.19 -12.69 -8.63
CA GLY A 378 -12.20 -13.72 -8.95
C GLY A 378 -12.16 -14.85 -7.94
N ILE A 379 -11.62 -16.00 -8.38
CA ILE A 379 -11.51 -17.20 -7.52
C ILE A 379 -10.72 -16.87 -6.25
N LEU A 380 -9.59 -16.15 -6.36
CA LEU A 380 -8.75 -15.80 -5.22
C LEU A 380 -9.48 -14.92 -4.21
N ALA A 381 -10.16 -13.87 -4.67
CA ALA A 381 -10.91 -12.97 -3.80
C ALA A 381 -12.06 -13.71 -3.11
N THR A 382 -12.76 -14.58 -3.83
CA THR A 382 -13.90 -15.37 -3.31
C THR A 382 -13.43 -16.40 -2.28
N GLU A 383 -12.37 -17.15 -2.55
CA GLU A 383 -11.80 -18.14 -1.64
C GLU A 383 -11.23 -17.46 -0.38
N ALA A 384 -10.45 -16.39 -0.54
CA ALA A 384 -9.91 -15.64 0.60
C ALA A 384 -11.02 -15.07 1.50
N ALA A 385 -12.08 -14.50 0.90
CA ALA A 385 -13.23 -14.01 1.66
C ALA A 385 -13.99 -15.15 2.36
N GLY A 386 -14.06 -16.34 1.75
CA GLY A 386 -14.61 -17.55 2.36
C GLY A 386 -13.85 -17.96 3.61
N VAL A 387 -12.51 -18.06 3.51
CA VAL A 387 -11.63 -18.43 4.62
C VAL A 387 -11.67 -17.38 5.74
N LEU A 388 -11.69 -16.09 5.41
CA LEU A 388 -11.82 -15.02 6.40
C LEU A 388 -13.11 -15.18 7.22
N ARG A 389 -14.25 -15.41 6.57
CA ARG A 389 -15.53 -15.64 7.26
C ARG A 389 -15.52 -16.89 8.14
N GLU A 390 -14.89 -17.97 7.68
CA GLU A 390 -14.73 -19.21 8.46
C GLU A 390 -13.88 -18.94 9.70
N ARG A 391 -12.72 -18.29 9.54
CA ARG A 391 -11.84 -17.90 10.63
C ARG A 391 -12.53 -17.00 11.68
N ASP A 392 -13.27 -16.00 11.23
CA ASP A 392 -13.97 -15.06 12.12
C ASP A 392 -15.06 -15.78 12.93
N LYS A 393 -15.77 -16.75 12.34
CA LYS A 393 -16.70 -17.62 13.08
C LYS A 393 -15.99 -18.45 14.15
N LEU A 394 -14.83 -19.04 13.82
CA LEU A 394 -14.03 -19.82 14.76
C LEU A 394 -13.50 -18.96 15.90
N LEU A 395 -13.00 -17.75 15.61
CA LEU A 395 -12.56 -16.80 16.63
C LEU A 395 -13.70 -16.36 17.55
N ALA A 396 -14.89 -16.10 17.00
CA ALA A 396 -16.08 -15.78 17.79
C ALA A 396 -16.52 -16.98 18.67
N GLN A 397 -16.38 -18.20 18.17
CA GLN A 397 -16.64 -19.41 18.96
C GLN A 397 -15.61 -19.57 20.07
N LYS A 398 -14.32 -19.35 19.77
CA LYS A 398 -13.24 -19.37 20.76
C LYS A 398 -13.50 -18.35 21.87
N THR A 399 -13.89 -17.13 21.54
CA THR A 399 -14.22 -16.08 22.53
C THR A 399 -15.36 -16.53 23.44
N ARG A 400 -16.44 -17.08 22.89
CA ARG A 400 -17.57 -17.60 23.70
C ARG A 400 -17.14 -18.73 24.65
N MET A 401 -16.24 -19.62 24.19
CA MET A 401 -15.72 -20.70 25.05
C MET A 401 -14.86 -20.13 26.19
N ILE A 402 -14.00 -19.14 25.91
CA ILE A 402 -13.19 -18.45 26.95
C ILE A 402 -14.09 -17.75 27.96
N GLU A 403 -15.13 -17.03 27.51
CA GLU A 403 -16.10 -16.38 28.39
C GLU A 403 -16.87 -17.40 29.26
N SER A 404 -17.25 -18.54 28.67
CA SER A 404 -17.91 -19.64 29.43
C SER A 404 -16.98 -20.20 30.48
N ALA A 405 -15.72 -20.50 30.15
CA ALA A 405 -14.71 -20.94 31.10
C ALA A 405 -14.49 -19.90 32.23
N GLY A 406 -14.49 -18.59 31.87
CA GLY A 406 -14.40 -17.50 32.83
C GLY A 406 -15.58 -17.45 33.83
N ARG A 407 -16.81 -17.69 33.34
CA ARG A 407 -18.00 -17.80 34.20
C ARG A 407 -17.92 -19.02 35.13
N GLN A 408 -17.53 -20.18 34.60
CA GLN A 408 -17.36 -21.40 35.38
C GLN A 408 -16.27 -21.26 36.44
N ALA A 409 -15.11 -20.70 36.09
CA ALA A 409 -14.01 -20.43 37.01
C ALA A 409 -14.43 -19.47 38.14
N SER A 410 -15.21 -18.43 37.80
CA SER A 410 -15.73 -17.49 38.78
C SER A 410 -16.69 -18.16 39.77
N PHE A 411 -17.56 -19.04 39.28
CA PHE A 411 -18.47 -19.81 40.10
C PHE A 411 -17.70 -20.76 41.03
N ILE A 412 -16.73 -21.52 40.55
CA ILE A 412 -15.90 -22.43 41.34
C ILE A 412 -15.09 -21.66 42.39
N ALA A 413 -14.47 -20.54 42.05
CA ALA A 413 -13.70 -19.70 42.95
C ALA A 413 -14.58 -19.15 44.10
N GLN A 414 -15.81 -18.74 43.76
CA GLN A 414 -16.77 -18.25 44.74
C GLN A 414 -17.24 -19.35 45.71
N TYR A 415 -17.40 -20.58 45.22
CA TYR A 415 -17.75 -21.74 46.04
C TYR A 415 -16.60 -22.17 46.97
N GLN A 416 -15.35 -22.10 46.53
CA GLN A 416 -14.18 -22.47 47.33
C GLN A 416 -13.89 -21.47 48.45
N THR A 417 -14.30 -20.22 48.31
CA THR A 417 -14.05 -19.14 49.29
C THR A 417 -15.25 -18.86 50.21
N GLY A 418 -16.45 -19.34 49.87
CA GLY A 418 -17.63 -19.23 50.72
C GLY A 418 -17.73 -20.34 51.78
N ALA A 419 -18.45 -20.10 52.89
CA ALA A 419 -18.65 -21.01 54.01
C ALA A 419 -19.30 -22.36 53.63
N GLY A 420 -19.67 -22.59 52.36
CA GLY A 420 -20.22 -23.86 51.84
C GLY A 420 -19.17 -24.82 51.26
N GLY A 421 -17.92 -24.36 51.00
CA GLY A 421 -16.87 -25.19 50.39
C GLY A 421 -16.32 -26.31 51.30
N SER A 422 -16.55 -26.22 52.58
CA SER A 422 -16.08 -27.25 53.55
C SER A 422 -16.95 -28.51 53.62
N LEU A 423 -18.16 -28.48 53.05
CA LEU A 423 -19.10 -29.62 53.16
C LEU A 423 -19.12 -30.54 51.94
N MET A 424 -18.55 -30.13 50.80
CA MET A 424 -18.57 -30.93 49.56
C MET A 424 -17.36 -31.87 49.39
N PHE A 425 -16.28 -31.70 50.16
CA PHE A 425 -15.08 -32.55 50.07
C PHE A 425 -14.84 -33.40 51.33
N GLY A 426 -15.82 -33.49 52.22
CA GLY A 426 -15.85 -34.40 53.33
C GLY A 426 -16.22 -35.81 52.88
N ASN A 427 -15.19 -36.59 52.57
CA ASN A 427 -15.12 -38.05 52.68
C ASN A 427 -16.33 -38.87 52.19
N THR A 428 -16.51 -38.96 50.89
CA THR A 428 -17.19 -40.11 50.28
C THR A 428 -16.28 -40.67 49.19
N SER A 429 -15.70 -41.83 49.51
CA SER A 429 -15.07 -42.74 48.57
C SER A 429 -16.10 -43.22 47.54
N VAL A 430 -16.31 -42.46 46.49
CA VAL A 430 -16.99 -42.92 45.28
C VAL A 430 -16.02 -42.79 44.12
N ASN A 431 -15.48 -43.93 43.79
CA ASN A 431 -14.55 -44.18 42.74
C ASN A 431 -15.29 -44.13 41.37
N ARG A 432 -15.61 -42.90 40.91
CA ARG A 432 -15.97 -42.59 39.51
C ARG A 432 -15.63 -41.12 39.22
N PRO A 433 -14.74 -40.84 38.30
CA PRO A 433 -14.62 -39.48 37.80
C PRO A 433 -15.86 -39.19 36.96
N MET A 434 -16.83 -38.46 37.49
CA MET A 434 -17.89 -37.85 36.71
C MET A 434 -17.22 -36.78 35.80
N SER A 435 -17.30 -37.01 34.53
CA SER A 435 -16.82 -36.01 33.55
C SER A 435 -17.74 -34.78 33.61
N LEU A 436 -17.19 -33.62 33.46
CA LEU A 436 -17.94 -32.36 33.42
C LEU A 436 -19.02 -32.34 32.31
N PHE A 437 -19.03 -33.35 31.43
CA PHE A 437 -20.00 -33.57 30.38
C PHE A 437 -21.32 -34.21 30.86
N ASP A 438 -21.35 -34.89 32.03
CA ASP A 438 -22.57 -35.50 32.56
C ASP A 438 -23.56 -34.47 33.16
N TYR A 439 -23.13 -33.18 33.23
CA TYR A 439 -23.98 -32.07 33.70
C TYR A 439 -24.53 -31.20 32.57
N MET A 440 -24.22 -31.52 31.32
CA MET A 440 -24.67 -30.78 30.15
C MET A 440 -25.57 -31.61 29.19
N ALA A 441 -26.15 -32.72 29.69
CA ALA A 441 -27.21 -33.47 29.00
C ALA A 441 -28.61 -32.96 29.41
#